data_4954033b195b09f232771e9bd61b2e9c
#
_entry.id   4954033b195b09f232771e9bd61b2e9c
#
_cell.length_a   1.000
_cell.length_b   1.000
_cell.length_c   1.000
_cell.angle_alpha   90.00
_cell.angle_beta   90.00
_cell.angle_gamma   90.00
#
_symmetry.space_group_name_H-M   'P 1'
#
loop_
_entity.id
_entity.type
_entity.pdbx_description
1 polymer ?
#
loop_
_entity_poly.entity_id
_entity_poly.type
_entity_poly.pdbx_seq_one_letter_code
_entity_poly.pdbx_strand_id
1 'polypeptide(L)'
;MNYTTDKIKVRYHETDQMGIVHHSNYLKFFEFARIEWLEKLKMPYQEIERNKIILPVVNCELKFLKPLFFGDSFKVQVHCSKKPTSSIEFLYEIFNSRGEKTTEGSTLLAFLNSDTMKPVRCPKNISDLF
;
A
#
# COMPACT_ATOMS: atom_id res chain seq x y z
N MET A 1 -14.06 2.51 -2.93
CA MET A 1 -13.74 1.93 -1.62
C MET A 1 -12.36 2.38 -1.19
N ASN A 2 -12.20 2.88 0.01
CA ASN A 2 -10.93 3.39 0.49
C ASN A 2 -10.72 3.14 1.99
N TYR A 3 -9.50 3.36 2.45
CA TYR A 3 -9.12 3.23 3.84
C TYR A 3 -8.06 4.28 4.15
N THR A 4 -8.12 4.88 5.33
CA THR A 4 -7.11 5.83 5.80
C THR A 4 -6.51 5.30 7.09
N THR A 5 -5.18 5.26 7.17
CA THR A 5 -4.47 4.82 8.37
C THR A 5 -4.64 5.82 9.50
N ASP A 6 -4.34 5.39 10.72
CA ASP A 6 -4.05 6.29 11.82
C ASP A 6 -2.77 7.08 11.54
N LYS A 7 -2.46 8.05 12.38
CA LYS A 7 -1.22 8.83 12.27
C LYS A 7 0.00 7.93 12.38
N ILE A 8 0.93 8.13 11.44
CA ILE A 8 2.23 7.46 11.42
C ILE A 8 3.28 8.54 11.61
N LYS A 9 4.20 8.32 12.53
CA LYS A 9 5.27 9.28 12.81
C LYS A 9 6.50 8.92 11.98
N VAL A 10 7.09 9.92 11.32
CA VAL A 10 8.36 9.74 10.61
C VAL A 10 9.47 9.41 11.61
N ARG A 11 10.17 8.30 11.39
CA ARG A 11 11.27 7.86 12.26
C ARG A 11 12.61 8.35 11.69
N TYR A 12 13.59 8.51 12.58
CA TYR A 12 14.88 9.06 12.20
C TYR A 12 15.56 8.26 11.08
N HIS A 13 15.53 6.94 11.17
CA HIS A 13 16.17 6.08 10.16
C HIS A 13 15.46 6.08 8.82
N GLU A 14 14.30 6.72 8.71
CA GLU A 14 13.56 6.87 7.44
C GLU A 14 13.97 8.13 6.70
N THR A 15 14.79 8.98 7.32
CA THR A 15 15.21 10.25 6.72
C THR A 15 16.59 10.13 6.09
N ASP A 16 16.86 11.04 5.16
CA ASP A 16 18.16 11.16 4.51
C ASP A 16 18.96 12.33 5.11
N GLN A 17 20.10 12.63 4.49
CA GLN A 17 20.98 13.70 4.95
C GLN A 17 20.31 15.09 4.90
N MET A 18 19.29 15.27 4.07
CA MET A 18 18.52 16.52 3.98
C MET A 18 17.47 16.65 5.09
N GLY A 19 17.30 15.62 5.93
CA GLY A 19 16.30 15.62 6.99
C GLY A 19 14.90 15.27 6.54
N ILE A 20 14.73 14.85 5.29
CA ILE A 20 13.45 14.45 4.73
C ILE A 20 13.38 12.93 4.54
N VAL A 21 12.18 12.41 4.49
CA VAL A 21 11.96 10.98 4.27
C VAL A 21 12.61 10.57 2.93
N HIS A 22 13.48 9.56 3.01
CA HIS A 22 14.15 9.03 1.83
C HIS A 22 13.11 8.36 0.93
N HIS A 23 13.23 8.60 -0.38
CA HIS A 23 12.24 8.12 -1.36
C HIS A 23 11.98 6.60 -1.30
N SER A 24 12.96 5.81 -0.87
CA SER A 24 12.80 4.36 -0.75
C SER A 24 11.76 3.93 0.30
N ASN A 25 11.40 4.80 1.23
CA ASN A 25 10.49 4.45 2.31
C ASN A 25 9.02 4.54 1.93
N TYR A 26 8.69 5.27 0.87
CA TYR A 26 7.28 5.51 0.51
C TYR A 26 6.56 4.24 0.09
N LEU A 27 7.22 3.34 -0.61
CA LEU A 27 6.62 2.04 -0.96
C LEU A 27 6.33 1.20 0.28
N LYS A 28 7.13 1.33 1.32
CA LYS A 28 6.87 0.67 2.61
C LYS A 28 5.65 1.25 3.31
N PHE A 29 5.45 2.57 3.22
CA PHE A 29 4.26 3.22 3.77
C PHE A 29 3.01 2.74 3.03
N PHE A 30 3.08 2.61 1.72
CA PHE A 30 1.98 2.08 0.92
C PHE A 30 1.66 0.63 1.29
N GLU A 31 2.67 -0.20 1.43
CA GLU A 31 2.51 -1.59 1.83
C GLU A 31 1.86 -1.71 3.20
N PHE A 32 2.33 -0.92 4.16
CA PHE A 32 1.72 -0.87 5.48
C PHE A 32 0.22 -0.56 5.39
N ALA A 33 -0.15 0.43 4.60
CA ALA A 33 -1.55 0.86 4.49
C ALA A 33 -2.44 -0.23 3.86
N ARG A 34 -1.98 -0.87 2.78
CA ARG A 34 -2.81 -1.90 2.14
C ARG A 34 -2.93 -3.16 2.98
N ILE A 35 -1.87 -3.54 3.69
CA ILE A 35 -1.91 -4.70 4.58
C ILE A 35 -2.84 -4.43 5.76
N GLU A 36 -2.76 -3.24 6.36
CA GLU A 36 -3.65 -2.86 7.45
C GLU A 36 -5.10 -2.86 6.98
N TRP A 37 -5.36 -2.34 5.78
CA TRP A 37 -6.71 -2.34 5.21
C TRP A 37 -7.27 -3.76 5.05
N LEU A 38 -6.46 -4.68 4.52
CA LEU A 38 -6.87 -6.07 4.38
C LEU A 38 -7.19 -6.71 5.73
N GLU A 39 -6.43 -6.40 6.77
CA GLU A 39 -6.74 -6.86 8.13
C GLU A 39 -8.09 -6.34 8.61
N LYS A 40 -8.37 -5.04 8.37
CA LYS A 40 -9.66 -4.45 8.73
C LYS A 40 -10.82 -5.07 7.96
N LEU A 41 -10.57 -5.52 6.75
CA LEU A 41 -11.55 -6.24 5.92
C LEU A 41 -11.69 -7.72 6.28
N LYS A 42 -11.03 -8.18 7.35
CA LYS A 42 -11.05 -9.57 7.80
C LYS A 42 -10.39 -10.54 6.81
N MET A 43 -9.44 -10.04 6.03
CA MET A 43 -8.63 -10.84 5.11
C MET A 43 -7.16 -10.57 5.36
N PRO A 44 -6.62 -11.01 6.53
CA PRO A 44 -5.21 -10.78 6.84
C PRO A 44 -4.30 -11.47 5.82
N TYR A 45 -3.16 -10.87 5.57
CA TYR A 45 -2.23 -11.34 4.53
C TYR A 45 -1.82 -12.79 4.73
N GLN A 46 -1.67 -13.24 6.00
CA GLN A 46 -1.35 -14.62 6.34
C GLN A 46 -2.40 -15.61 5.83
N GLU A 47 -3.68 -15.18 5.84
CA GLU A 47 -4.77 -16.02 5.33
C GLU A 47 -4.69 -16.17 3.81
N ILE A 48 -4.35 -15.09 3.11
CA ILE A 48 -4.15 -15.12 1.67
C ILE A 48 -3.01 -16.08 1.32
N GLU A 49 -1.89 -15.96 2.02
CA GLU A 49 -0.72 -16.83 1.80
C GLU A 49 -1.01 -18.30 2.15
N ARG A 50 -1.80 -18.54 3.19
CA ARG A 50 -2.20 -19.90 3.56
C ARG A 50 -3.01 -20.57 2.46
N ASN A 51 -3.75 -19.82 1.68
CA ASN A 51 -4.53 -20.31 0.54
C ASN A 51 -3.71 -20.39 -0.75
N LYS A 52 -2.37 -20.38 -0.63
CA LYS A 52 -1.45 -20.52 -1.75
C LYS A 52 -1.50 -19.37 -2.76
N ILE A 53 -1.85 -18.19 -2.29
CA ILE A 53 -1.90 -16.97 -3.12
C ILE A 53 -0.82 -16.02 -2.63
N ILE A 54 -0.01 -15.51 -3.56
CA ILE A 54 0.94 -14.44 -3.31
C ILE A 54 0.65 -13.28 -4.25
N LEU A 55 0.99 -12.07 -3.79
CA LEU A 55 0.69 -10.84 -4.53
C LEU A 55 1.97 -10.03 -4.74
N PRO A 56 2.82 -10.43 -5.70
CA PRO A 56 3.99 -9.63 -6.01
C PRO A 56 3.60 -8.30 -6.65
N VAL A 57 4.33 -7.26 -6.33
CA VAL A 57 4.20 -5.96 -7.00
C VAL A 57 4.85 -6.09 -8.37
N VAL A 58 4.08 -5.82 -9.43
CA VAL A 58 4.58 -5.90 -10.80
C VAL A 58 4.77 -4.53 -11.43
N ASN A 59 4.17 -3.48 -10.84
CA ASN A 59 4.40 -2.11 -11.27
C ASN A 59 4.12 -1.17 -10.10
N CYS A 60 4.84 -0.06 -10.04
CA CYS A 60 4.60 0.97 -9.04
C CYS A 60 4.95 2.34 -9.62
N GLU A 61 4.25 3.36 -9.15
CA GLU A 61 4.49 4.74 -9.50
C GLU A 61 4.48 5.58 -8.24
N LEU A 62 5.31 6.61 -8.23
CA LEU A 62 5.45 7.57 -7.12
C LEU A 62 5.57 8.97 -7.68
N LYS A 63 4.88 9.90 -7.03
CA LYS A 63 5.01 11.32 -7.32
C LYS A 63 5.18 12.07 -6.00
N PHE A 64 6.29 12.80 -5.89
CA PHE A 64 6.64 13.54 -4.69
C PHE A 64 6.22 15.00 -4.86
N LEU A 65 5.30 15.46 -4.02
CA LEU A 65 4.75 16.82 -4.10
C LEU A 65 5.35 17.73 -3.04
N LYS A 66 5.50 17.20 -1.81
CA LYS A 66 6.07 17.92 -0.68
C LYS A 66 6.87 16.95 0.19
N PRO A 67 7.95 17.38 0.84
CA PRO A 67 8.71 16.52 1.73
C PRO A 67 7.98 16.27 3.05
N LEU A 68 8.31 15.12 3.65
CA LEU A 68 8.01 14.81 5.06
C LEU A 68 9.32 14.89 5.81
N PHE A 69 9.29 15.50 7.01
CA PHE A 69 10.49 15.70 7.83
C PHE A 69 10.48 14.79 9.03
N PHE A 70 11.66 14.57 9.60
CA PHE A 70 11.77 13.82 10.85
C PHE A 70 10.84 14.41 11.91
N GLY A 71 10.07 13.53 12.55
CA GLY A 71 9.13 13.94 13.59
C GLY A 71 7.76 14.38 13.09
N ASP A 72 7.59 14.58 11.78
CA ASP A 72 6.28 14.82 11.19
C ASP A 72 5.40 13.60 11.39
N SER A 73 4.09 13.83 11.46
CA SER A 73 3.08 12.77 11.41
C SER A 73 2.34 12.86 10.08
N PHE A 74 1.96 11.71 9.56
CA PHE A 74 1.24 11.62 8.29
C PHE A 74 0.21 10.50 8.33
N LYS A 75 -0.72 10.53 7.39
CA LYS A 75 -1.68 9.45 7.16
C LYS A 75 -1.59 9.01 5.72
N VAL A 76 -1.83 7.73 5.49
CA VAL A 76 -1.89 7.16 4.14
C VAL A 76 -3.34 6.81 3.84
N GLN A 77 -3.85 7.33 2.74
CA GLN A 77 -5.14 6.92 2.20
C GLN A 77 -4.87 5.94 1.07
N VAL A 78 -5.50 4.78 1.12
CA VAL A 78 -5.40 3.75 0.09
C VAL A 78 -6.78 3.54 -0.53
N HIS A 79 -6.80 3.38 -1.85
CA HIS A 79 -8.03 3.29 -2.62
C HIS A 79 -7.91 2.17 -3.66
N CYS A 80 -8.99 1.43 -3.85
CA CYS A 80 -9.10 0.44 -4.92
C CYS A 80 -10.27 0.85 -5.81
N SER A 81 -9.98 1.32 -7.02
CA SER A 81 -10.98 1.88 -7.93
C SER A 81 -11.68 0.84 -8.80
N LYS A 82 -11.04 -0.31 -8.97
CA LYS A 82 -11.55 -1.38 -9.84
C LYS A 82 -11.62 -2.69 -9.08
N LYS A 83 -12.68 -3.44 -9.33
CA LYS A 83 -12.77 -4.81 -8.80
C LYS A 83 -11.62 -5.64 -9.38
N PRO A 84 -10.84 -6.33 -8.54
CA PRO A 84 -9.69 -7.09 -9.03
C PRO A 84 -10.12 -8.28 -9.89
N THR A 85 -9.29 -8.59 -10.89
CA THR A 85 -9.49 -9.75 -11.79
C THR A 85 -8.22 -10.62 -11.78
N SER A 86 -7.28 -10.37 -12.69
CA SER A 86 -5.97 -11.02 -12.70
C SER A 86 -4.93 -10.24 -11.91
N SER A 87 -5.24 -9.01 -11.55
CA SER A 87 -4.40 -8.13 -10.75
C SER A 87 -5.27 -7.23 -9.89
N ILE A 88 -4.64 -6.58 -8.93
CA ILE A 88 -5.29 -5.56 -8.10
C ILE A 88 -4.43 -4.31 -8.12
N GLU A 89 -5.07 -3.16 -8.33
CA GLU A 89 -4.40 -1.88 -8.30
C GLU A 89 -4.83 -1.10 -7.06
N PHE A 90 -3.84 -0.64 -6.30
CA PHE A 90 -4.06 0.27 -5.18
C PHE A 90 -3.51 1.64 -5.54
N LEU A 91 -4.29 2.66 -5.25
CA LEU A 91 -3.89 4.06 -5.38
C LEU A 91 -3.69 4.63 -3.97
N TYR A 92 -2.66 5.45 -3.80
CA TYR A 92 -2.30 5.97 -2.48
C TYR A 92 -2.13 7.48 -2.52
N GLU A 93 -2.51 8.11 -1.42
CA GLU A 93 -2.21 9.51 -1.15
C GLU A 93 -1.72 9.62 0.28
N ILE A 94 -0.67 10.43 0.49
CA ILE A 94 -0.14 10.70 1.81
C ILE A 94 -0.42 12.16 2.15
N PHE A 95 -0.93 12.39 3.35
CA PHE A 95 -1.24 13.71 3.86
C PHE A 95 -0.47 13.97 5.15
N ASN A 96 0.16 15.15 5.25
CA ASN A 96 0.86 15.56 6.47
C ASN A 96 -0.12 16.02 7.54
N SER A 97 0.40 16.44 8.70
CA SER A 97 -0.43 16.86 9.84
C SER A 97 -1.24 18.13 9.57
N ARG A 98 -0.87 18.89 8.54
CA ARG A 98 -1.62 20.09 8.11
C ARG A 98 -2.67 19.76 7.06
N GLY A 99 -2.86 18.49 6.72
CA GLY A 99 -3.81 18.07 5.70
C GLY A 99 -3.35 18.30 4.27
N GLU A 100 -2.07 18.60 4.06
CA GLU A 100 -1.53 18.80 2.71
C GLU A 100 -1.13 17.45 2.11
N LYS A 101 -1.45 17.25 0.84
CA LYS A 101 -1.01 16.06 0.11
C LYS A 101 0.48 16.17 -0.19
N THR A 102 1.25 15.23 0.33
CA THR A 102 2.71 15.20 0.15
C THR A 102 3.15 14.27 -0.96
N THR A 103 2.37 13.20 -1.20
CA THR A 103 2.78 12.12 -2.10
C THR A 103 1.55 11.49 -2.73
N GLU A 104 1.67 11.07 -3.96
CA GLU A 104 0.70 10.18 -4.61
C GLU A 104 1.44 8.98 -5.18
N GLY A 105 0.76 7.86 -5.32
CA GLY A 105 1.36 6.71 -5.94
C GLY A 105 0.38 5.61 -6.23
N SER A 106 0.90 4.56 -6.84
CA SER A 106 0.11 3.36 -7.15
C SER A 106 0.99 2.14 -7.08
N THR A 107 0.37 1.00 -6.79
CA THR A 107 0.99 -0.31 -6.94
C THR A 107 0.03 -1.23 -7.67
N LEU A 108 0.54 -1.98 -8.62
CA LEU A 108 -0.18 -3.03 -9.31
C LEU A 108 0.39 -4.36 -8.85
N LEU A 109 -0.45 -5.22 -8.29
CA LEU A 109 -0.04 -6.53 -7.79
C LEU A 109 -0.73 -7.61 -8.60
N ALA A 110 0.02 -8.64 -8.98
CA ALA A 110 -0.51 -9.81 -9.66
C ALA A 110 -0.94 -10.86 -8.63
N PHE A 111 -1.83 -11.75 -9.03
CA PHE A 111 -2.18 -12.93 -8.23
C PHE A 111 -1.44 -14.13 -8.80
N LEU A 112 -0.62 -14.77 -7.98
CA LEU A 112 0.11 -15.98 -8.35
C LEU A 112 -0.23 -17.11 -7.37
N ASN A 113 -0.21 -18.34 -7.88
CA ASN A 113 -0.20 -19.52 -7.04
C ASN A 113 1.21 -19.70 -6.50
N SER A 114 1.38 -19.80 -5.18
CA SER A 114 2.71 -19.88 -4.56
C SER A 114 3.45 -21.19 -4.84
N ASP A 115 2.72 -22.28 -5.15
CA ASP A 115 3.36 -23.56 -5.45
C ASP A 115 3.88 -23.62 -6.90
N THR A 116 3.09 -23.09 -7.85
CA THR A 116 3.42 -23.16 -9.28
C THR A 116 4.08 -21.90 -9.79
N MET A 117 3.95 -20.79 -9.06
CA MET A 117 4.37 -19.44 -9.46
C MET A 117 3.70 -18.95 -10.75
N LYS A 118 2.55 -19.51 -11.07
CA LYS A 118 1.79 -19.14 -12.27
C LYS A 118 0.68 -18.16 -11.93
N PRO A 119 0.34 -17.24 -12.85
CA PRO A 119 -0.78 -16.33 -12.66
C PRO A 119 -2.09 -17.06 -12.44
N VAL A 120 -2.91 -16.52 -11.55
CA VAL A 120 -4.28 -17.00 -11.28
C VAL A 120 -5.22 -15.81 -11.23
N ARG A 121 -6.51 -16.06 -11.35
CA ARG A 121 -7.52 -15.04 -11.13
C ARG A 121 -7.59 -14.71 -9.64
N CYS A 122 -7.99 -13.49 -9.34
CA CYS A 122 -8.29 -13.09 -7.97
C CYS A 122 -9.33 -14.06 -7.37
N PRO A 123 -9.04 -14.67 -6.23
CA PRO A 123 -10.03 -15.50 -5.55
C PRO A 123 -11.29 -14.69 -5.23
N LYS A 124 -12.43 -15.37 -5.31
CA LYS A 124 -13.74 -14.71 -5.13
C LYS A 124 -13.85 -14.04 -3.76
N ASN A 125 -13.34 -14.67 -2.71
CA ASN A 125 -13.38 -14.11 -1.35
C ASN A 125 -12.59 -12.80 -1.23
N ILE A 126 -11.61 -12.57 -2.10
CA ILE A 126 -10.88 -11.29 -2.16
C ILE A 126 -11.64 -10.31 -3.05
N SER A 127 -12.07 -10.73 -4.24
CA SER A 127 -12.76 -9.82 -5.16
C SER A 127 -14.08 -9.31 -4.60
N ASP A 128 -14.72 -10.07 -3.72
CA ASP A 128 -15.97 -9.66 -3.07
C ASP A 128 -15.77 -8.53 -2.07
N LEU A 129 -14.52 -8.24 -1.66
CA LEU A 129 -14.20 -7.15 -0.73
C LEU A 129 -14.17 -5.78 -1.42
N PHE A 130 -14.04 -5.76 -2.74
CA PHE A 130 -13.80 -4.53 -3.50
C PHE A 130 -14.83 -4.25 -4.59
#